data_81bc7e4332755939e0135a67720c48c9
#
_entry.id   81bc7e4332755939e0135a67720c48c9
#
_cell.length_a   1.000
_cell.length_b   1.000
_cell.length_c   1.000
_cell.angle_alpha   90.00
_cell.angle_beta   90.00
_cell.angle_gamma   90.00
#
_symmetry.space_group_name_H-M   'P 1'
#
loop_
_entity.id
_entity.type
_entity.pdbx_description
1 polymer ?
#
loop_
_entity_poly.entity_id
_entity_poly.type
_entity_poly.pdbx_seq_one_letter_code
_entity_poly.pdbx_strand_id
1 'polypeptide(L)'
;MKTINCLLIITSFFILSCNNNSKKQIKAIPLENLMESSPSNDWVSLIQENTMEGWHYFQDDGKKSGWDINDGVLTFTSDNAKGKGDKSLVSDKDYTNFKIHLEWKVSPRSNSGFFWGVKEDMKYEFPFVTGPEIQILDPEMPDGPLTQAGALYGMIAPSKWVTKPAGEWNTYDITIDHNSNKGVVVHNGEEIVNFPLSGEEWDAMVAPTKFNNCDQKPWHNCDFGKFKTGKISIQDHPGVISFRNIRILEL
;
A
#
# COMPACT_ATOMS: atom_id res chain seq x y z
N MET A 1 29.22 -45.25 28.49
CA MET A 1 28.45 -44.03 28.21
C MET A 1 29.30 -42.84 28.68
N LYS A 2 29.96 -42.17 27.77
CA LYS A 2 30.82 -41.00 28.07
C LYS A 2 30.27 -39.80 27.27
N THR A 3 29.81 -38.83 27.97
CA THR A 3 29.40 -37.51 27.46
C THR A 3 30.65 -36.68 27.10
N ILE A 4 30.69 -36.21 25.85
CA ILE A 4 31.75 -35.33 25.36
C ILE A 4 31.17 -33.93 25.34
N ASN A 5 31.73 -33.07 26.22
CA ASN A 5 31.52 -31.60 26.18
C ASN A 5 32.43 -31.01 25.11
N CYS A 6 31.87 -30.35 24.14
CA CYS A 6 32.62 -29.58 23.13
C CYS A 6 32.73 -28.12 23.61
N LEU A 7 33.94 -27.75 24.02
CA LEU A 7 34.28 -26.37 24.42
C LEU A 7 34.78 -25.60 23.19
N LEU A 8 34.03 -24.63 22.73
CA LEU A 8 34.44 -23.74 21.63
C LEU A 8 35.37 -22.63 22.21
N ILE A 9 36.63 -22.69 21.82
CA ILE A 9 37.64 -21.65 22.13
C ILE A 9 37.57 -20.63 21.00
N ILE A 10 37.16 -19.40 21.32
CA ILE A 10 37.22 -18.23 20.43
C ILE A 10 38.60 -17.58 20.62
N THR A 11 39.47 -17.72 19.62
CA THR A 11 40.77 -17.05 19.57
C THR A 11 40.59 -15.65 18.97
N SER A 12 40.84 -14.63 19.80
CA SER A 12 40.91 -13.23 19.38
C SER A 12 42.25 -12.95 18.73
N PHE A 13 42.27 -12.55 17.47
CA PHE A 13 43.47 -11.99 16.82
C PHE A 13 43.54 -10.49 17.11
N PHE A 14 44.56 -10.09 17.88
CA PHE A 14 45.00 -8.70 18.00
C PHE A 14 46.04 -8.40 16.92
N ILE A 15 45.73 -7.47 16.04
CA ILE A 15 46.75 -6.84 15.18
C ILE A 15 47.03 -5.46 15.76
N LEU A 16 48.24 -5.31 16.32
CA LEU A 16 48.81 -4.00 16.68
C LEU A 16 49.43 -3.40 15.41
N SER A 17 48.91 -2.26 14.98
CA SER A 17 49.63 -1.35 14.10
C SER A 17 49.70 0.01 14.78
N CYS A 18 50.91 0.43 15.15
CA CYS A 18 51.20 1.78 15.60
C CYS A 18 51.32 2.71 14.41
N ASN A 19 50.52 3.75 14.32
CA ASN A 19 51.01 5.06 13.90
C ASN A 19 50.12 6.21 14.41
N ASN A 20 50.76 7.29 14.81
CA ASN A 20 50.21 8.48 15.47
C ASN A 20 49.24 9.26 14.57
N ASN A 21 48.07 9.59 15.04
CA ASN A 21 47.53 10.92 15.33
C ASN A 21 45.99 10.89 15.38
N SER A 22 45.44 11.58 16.39
CA SER A 22 44.02 11.92 16.59
C SER A 22 43.08 10.78 17.01
N LYS A 23 43.01 10.56 18.31
CA LYS A 23 41.95 9.76 18.95
C LYS A 23 40.57 10.41 18.77
N LYS A 24 39.86 10.08 17.69
CA LYS A 24 38.41 10.20 17.66
C LYS A 24 37.88 8.94 18.34
N GLN A 25 37.38 9.06 19.56
CA GLN A 25 36.68 7.96 20.24
C GLN A 25 35.44 7.61 19.40
N ILE A 26 35.50 6.49 18.70
CA ILE A 26 34.30 5.85 18.12
C ILE A 26 33.58 5.23 19.31
N LYS A 27 32.49 5.87 19.73
CA LYS A 27 31.56 5.31 20.71
C LYS A 27 30.98 4.05 20.11
N ALA A 28 31.30 2.88 20.64
CA ALA A 28 30.68 1.63 20.24
C ALA A 28 29.17 1.77 20.46
N ILE A 29 28.38 1.60 19.38
CA ILE A 29 26.92 1.51 19.49
C ILE A 29 26.63 0.16 20.15
N PRO A 30 25.85 0.11 21.25
CA PRO A 30 25.48 -1.16 21.87
C PRO A 30 24.76 -2.06 20.87
N LEU A 31 25.09 -3.34 20.87
CA LEU A 31 24.48 -4.36 20.00
C LEU A 31 22.94 -4.47 20.18
N GLU A 32 22.41 -3.98 21.29
CA GLU A 32 20.98 -3.96 21.61
C GLU A 32 20.14 -3.07 20.68
N ASN A 33 20.76 -2.11 19.95
CA ASN A 33 20.07 -1.25 19.01
C ASN A 33 20.03 -1.79 17.56
N LEU A 34 20.49 -3.01 17.32
CA LEU A 34 20.44 -3.70 16.04
C LEU A 34 19.43 -4.87 16.04
N MET A 35 18.56 -4.93 17.03
CA MET A 35 17.39 -5.79 16.91
C MET A 35 16.44 -5.14 15.90
N GLU A 36 16.55 -5.52 14.62
CA GLU A 36 15.45 -5.43 13.70
C GLU A 36 14.24 -6.06 14.41
N SER A 37 13.22 -5.26 14.68
CA SER A 37 11.97 -5.77 15.23
C SER A 37 11.46 -6.83 14.28
N SER A 38 11.45 -8.08 14.73
CA SER A 38 10.70 -9.12 14.03
C SER A 38 9.31 -8.57 13.74
N PRO A 39 8.72 -8.79 12.54
CA PRO A 39 7.39 -8.29 12.24
C PRO A 39 6.45 -8.73 13.36
N SER A 40 5.78 -7.77 13.98
CA SER A 40 4.77 -8.09 15.00
C SER A 40 3.66 -8.87 14.30
N ASN A 41 3.28 -10.01 14.84
CA ASN A 41 2.19 -10.83 14.29
C ASN A 41 0.82 -10.20 14.58
N ASP A 42 0.81 -8.91 14.90
CA ASP A 42 -0.37 -8.18 15.36
C ASP A 42 -0.85 -7.19 14.29
N TRP A 43 -2.16 -7.17 14.09
CA TRP A 43 -2.82 -6.19 13.25
C TRP A 43 -2.74 -4.79 13.88
N VAL A 44 -2.28 -3.82 13.09
CA VAL A 44 -2.21 -2.41 13.48
C VAL A 44 -3.36 -1.66 12.83
N SER A 45 -4.14 -0.90 13.61
CA SER A 45 -5.17 -0.01 13.07
C SER A 45 -4.51 1.19 12.39
N LEU A 46 -4.94 1.49 11.16
CA LEU A 46 -4.50 2.65 10.40
C LEU A 46 -5.46 3.84 10.49
N ILE A 47 -6.61 3.66 11.15
CA ILE A 47 -7.55 4.73 11.46
C ILE A 47 -7.77 4.71 12.97
N GLN A 48 -7.59 5.85 13.60
CA GLN A 48 -7.93 6.11 14.99
C GLN A 48 -9.20 6.96 15.03
N GLU A 49 -9.96 6.88 16.12
CA GLU A 49 -11.36 7.35 16.20
C GLU A 49 -11.67 8.70 15.55
N ASN A 50 -10.83 9.71 15.74
CA ASN A 50 -11.09 11.07 15.25
C ASN A 50 -9.83 11.78 14.74
N THR A 51 -8.87 11.03 14.23
CA THR A 51 -7.62 11.60 13.70
C THR A 51 -7.19 10.89 12.42
N MET A 52 -6.65 11.66 11.51
CA MET A 52 -5.97 11.16 10.31
C MET A 52 -4.47 10.94 10.54
N GLU A 53 -4.03 10.81 11.79
CA GLU A 53 -2.63 10.49 12.09
C GLU A 53 -2.18 9.23 11.34
N GLY A 54 -1.00 9.30 10.70
CA GLY A 54 -0.49 8.24 9.83
C GLY A 54 -0.91 8.37 8.36
N TRP A 55 -1.69 9.44 8.02
CA TRP A 55 -2.11 9.74 6.66
C TRP A 55 -1.91 11.21 6.30
N HIS A 56 -1.57 11.49 5.05
CA HIS A 56 -1.55 12.84 4.48
C HIS A 56 -2.08 12.82 3.04
N TYR A 57 -2.36 13.98 2.50
CA TYR A 57 -2.76 14.12 1.10
C TYR A 57 -1.55 13.90 0.19
N PHE A 58 -1.73 13.15 -0.89
CA PHE A 58 -0.68 12.93 -1.88
C PHE A 58 -0.11 14.27 -2.37
N GLN A 59 1.21 14.46 -2.25
CA GLN A 59 1.91 15.72 -2.57
C GLN A 59 1.24 16.94 -1.94
N ASP A 60 1.03 16.91 -0.64
CA ASP A 60 0.31 17.97 0.09
C ASP A 60 1.03 19.31 0.01
N ASP A 61 0.27 20.36 -0.38
CA ASP A 61 0.69 21.75 -0.36
C ASP A 61 0.10 22.55 0.83
N GLY A 62 -0.51 21.85 1.78
CA GLY A 62 -1.19 22.41 2.96
C GLY A 62 -2.54 23.08 2.66
N LYS A 63 -3.11 22.85 1.48
CA LYS A 63 -4.37 23.48 1.04
C LYS A 63 -5.45 22.47 0.66
N LYS A 64 -5.11 21.19 0.63
CA LYS A 64 -6.04 20.12 0.23
C LYS A 64 -7.01 19.80 1.36
N SER A 65 -8.23 19.48 1.01
CA SER A 65 -9.28 19.02 1.90
C SER A 65 -10.29 18.17 1.15
N GLY A 66 -11.21 17.55 1.87
CA GLY A 66 -12.26 16.71 1.30
C GLY A 66 -12.44 15.44 2.09
N TRP A 67 -11.40 15.03 2.84
CA TRP A 67 -11.47 13.95 3.81
C TRP A 67 -11.82 14.47 5.19
N ASP A 68 -12.67 13.74 5.88
CA ASP A 68 -13.05 13.95 7.27
C ASP A 68 -13.10 12.60 7.99
N ILE A 69 -12.89 12.62 9.30
CA ILE A 69 -13.00 11.42 10.13
C ILE A 69 -13.93 11.70 11.31
N ASN A 70 -14.91 10.85 11.50
CA ASN A 70 -15.86 10.91 12.60
C ASN A 70 -16.22 9.51 13.08
N ASP A 71 -16.09 9.26 14.38
CA ASP A 71 -16.38 7.97 15.02
C ASP A 71 -15.71 6.78 14.30
N GLY A 72 -14.44 6.94 13.90
CA GLY A 72 -13.67 5.90 13.22
C GLY A 72 -14.07 5.66 11.77
N VAL A 73 -14.90 6.52 11.19
CA VAL A 73 -15.28 6.49 9.77
C VAL A 73 -14.59 7.63 9.03
N LEU A 74 -13.66 7.28 8.17
CA LEU A 74 -12.99 8.19 7.25
C LEU A 74 -13.86 8.37 6.01
N THR A 75 -14.21 9.60 5.65
CA THR A 75 -15.11 9.89 4.52
C THR A 75 -14.53 10.98 3.61
N PHE A 76 -14.49 10.70 2.32
CA PHE A 76 -14.28 11.71 1.29
C PHE A 76 -15.62 12.21 0.77
N THR A 77 -15.74 13.55 0.60
CA THR A 77 -16.90 14.17 -0.03
C THR A 77 -16.40 15.15 -1.09
N SER A 78 -16.62 14.80 -2.36
CA SER A 78 -16.10 15.56 -3.49
C SER A 78 -16.56 17.03 -3.51
N ASP A 79 -17.80 17.31 -3.11
CA ASP A 79 -18.37 18.66 -3.08
C ASP A 79 -17.70 19.56 -2.02
N ASN A 80 -17.09 18.97 -1.00
CA ASN A 80 -16.36 19.65 0.06
C ASN A 80 -14.86 19.78 -0.25
N ALA A 81 -14.38 19.13 -1.29
CA ALA A 81 -12.98 19.05 -1.62
C ALA A 81 -12.43 20.40 -2.11
N LYS A 82 -11.29 20.81 -1.58
CA LYS A 82 -10.57 22.03 -1.95
C LYS A 82 -9.12 21.73 -2.26
N GLY A 83 -8.44 22.71 -2.83
CA GLY A 83 -7.07 22.57 -3.27
C GLY A 83 -6.96 22.11 -4.73
N LYS A 84 -5.76 22.22 -5.28
CA LYS A 84 -5.46 21.78 -6.65
C LYS A 84 -4.91 20.34 -6.65
N GLY A 85 -5.05 19.67 -7.79
CA GLY A 85 -4.50 18.32 -8.01
C GLY A 85 -5.26 17.24 -7.26
N ASP A 86 -4.63 16.09 -7.19
CA ASP A 86 -5.11 14.88 -6.54
C ASP A 86 -5.25 15.06 -5.03
N LYS A 87 -6.28 14.49 -4.43
CA LYS A 87 -6.57 14.56 -2.98
C LYS A 87 -6.61 13.19 -2.34
N SER A 88 -6.09 12.19 -3.03
CA SER A 88 -5.92 10.86 -2.44
C SER A 88 -5.12 10.95 -1.15
N LEU A 89 -5.46 10.13 -0.18
CA LEU A 89 -4.65 9.96 1.01
C LEU A 89 -3.56 8.92 0.76
N VAL A 90 -2.39 9.17 1.31
CA VAL A 90 -1.28 8.22 1.36
C VAL A 90 -0.84 8.01 2.80
N SER A 91 -0.37 6.79 3.10
CA SER A 91 0.19 6.49 4.42
C SER A 91 1.50 7.23 4.65
N ASP A 92 1.77 7.65 5.90
CA ASP A 92 3.08 8.22 6.27
C ASP A 92 4.19 7.17 6.14
N LYS A 93 3.88 5.91 6.49
CA LYS A 93 4.79 4.77 6.42
C LYS A 93 4.75 4.10 5.05
N ASP A 94 5.91 3.63 4.59
CA ASP A 94 6.04 2.73 3.44
C ASP A 94 5.85 1.27 3.88
N TYR A 95 5.24 0.45 3.02
CA TYR A 95 5.01 -0.99 3.23
C TYR A 95 5.58 -1.80 2.08
N THR A 96 6.00 -3.04 2.37
CA THR A 96 6.55 -3.97 1.36
C THR A 96 5.70 -5.23 1.26
N ASN A 97 5.65 -6.02 2.32
CA ASN A 97 4.85 -7.24 2.40
C ASN A 97 3.82 -7.06 3.52
N PHE A 98 2.55 -7.23 3.19
CA PHE A 98 1.49 -6.99 4.17
C PHE A 98 0.19 -7.70 3.80
N LYS A 99 -0.66 -7.85 4.82
CA LYS A 99 -2.09 -8.03 4.66
C LYS A 99 -2.80 -6.79 5.15
N ILE A 100 -3.81 -6.35 4.42
CA ILE A 100 -4.65 -5.23 4.85
C ILE A 100 -6.12 -5.66 4.81
N HIS A 101 -6.83 -5.31 5.88
CA HIS A 101 -8.28 -5.37 5.94
C HIS A 101 -8.83 -3.96 5.89
N LEU A 102 -9.84 -3.72 5.08
CA LEU A 102 -10.57 -2.46 5.06
C LEU A 102 -12.06 -2.70 4.75
N GLU A 103 -12.92 -1.93 5.41
CA GLU A 103 -14.32 -1.84 5.06
C GLU A 103 -14.56 -0.54 4.28
N TRP A 104 -15.33 -0.62 3.20
CA TRP A 104 -15.64 0.52 2.36
C TRP A 104 -17.12 0.59 1.99
N LYS A 105 -17.58 1.80 1.75
CA LYS A 105 -18.95 2.10 1.33
C LYS A 105 -18.94 3.29 0.39
N VAL A 106 -19.64 3.18 -0.72
CA VAL A 106 -19.78 4.25 -1.73
C VAL A 106 -21.23 4.73 -1.82
N SER A 107 -21.43 6.00 -2.11
CA SER A 107 -22.75 6.50 -2.53
C SER A 107 -23.04 6.10 -3.98
N PRO A 108 -24.31 6.20 -4.46
CA PRO A 108 -24.60 5.95 -5.86
C PRO A 108 -23.72 6.77 -6.79
N ARG A 109 -23.19 6.13 -7.83
CA ARG A 109 -22.29 6.69 -8.84
C ARG A 109 -20.95 7.19 -8.31
N SER A 110 -20.46 6.60 -7.22
CA SER A 110 -19.16 6.93 -6.64
C SER A 110 -18.11 5.89 -6.96
N ASN A 111 -16.87 6.35 -7.00
CA ASN A 111 -15.66 5.60 -7.32
C ASN A 111 -14.56 5.91 -6.31
N SER A 112 -13.67 4.96 -6.09
CA SER A 112 -12.42 5.09 -5.34
C SER A 112 -11.49 3.94 -5.72
N GLY A 113 -10.34 3.82 -5.07
CA GLY A 113 -9.39 2.73 -5.28
C GLY A 113 -8.46 2.57 -4.07
N PHE A 114 -7.98 1.37 -3.88
CA PHE A 114 -6.89 1.07 -2.96
C PHE A 114 -5.62 0.81 -3.76
N PHE A 115 -4.52 1.50 -3.43
CA PHE A 115 -3.22 1.38 -4.11
C PHE A 115 -2.13 0.93 -3.15
N TRP A 116 -1.09 0.29 -3.70
CA TRP A 116 0.15 -0.02 -3.00
C TRP A 116 1.36 0.31 -3.86
N GLY A 117 2.57 0.34 -3.27
CA GLY A 117 3.81 0.67 -3.99
C GLY A 117 3.85 2.11 -4.50
N VAL A 118 3.02 2.98 -3.93
CA VAL A 118 2.94 4.39 -4.35
C VAL A 118 4.21 5.12 -3.97
N LYS A 119 4.74 5.91 -4.92
CA LYS A 119 5.86 6.83 -4.71
C LYS A 119 5.42 8.27 -4.80
N GLU A 120 5.78 9.02 -3.79
CA GLU A 120 5.56 10.46 -3.69
C GLU A 120 6.80 11.23 -4.18
N ASP A 121 6.94 11.30 -5.49
CA ASP A 121 7.96 12.12 -6.16
C ASP A 121 7.22 13.13 -7.04
N MET A 122 7.70 14.37 -7.11
CA MET A 122 7.09 15.46 -7.90
C MET A 122 6.95 15.15 -9.39
N LYS A 123 7.66 14.14 -9.88
CA LYS A 123 7.51 13.65 -11.27
C LYS A 123 6.26 12.81 -11.48
N TYR A 124 5.64 12.30 -10.42
CA TYR A 124 4.41 11.49 -10.48
C TYR A 124 3.20 12.36 -10.13
N GLU A 125 2.35 12.58 -11.09
CA GLU A 125 1.20 13.49 -10.95
C GLU A 125 0.07 12.90 -10.08
N PHE A 126 0.00 11.56 -9.98
CA PHE A 126 -1.06 10.82 -9.27
C PHE A 126 -0.51 9.54 -8.62
N PRO A 127 -1.15 9.02 -7.56
CA PRO A 127 -0.78 7.74 -6.93
C PRO A 127 -0.77 6.57 -7.92
N PHE A 128 -1.73 6.52 -8.83
CA PHE A 128 -1.89 5.44 -9.82
C PHE A 128 -0.81 5.41 -10.91
N VAL A 129 0.08 6.41 -10.95
CA VAL A 129 1.22 6.39 -11.89
C VAL A 129 2.23 5.31 -11.52
N THR A 130 2.36 5.04 -10.23
CA THR A 130 3.28 4.02 -9.71
C THR A 130 2.56 2.86 -9.03
N GLY A 131 1.44 3.14 -8.35
CA GLY A 131 0.68 2.17 -7.57
C GLY A 131 -0.38 1.44 -8.38
N PRO A 132 -0.33 0.09 -8.44
CA PRO A 132 -1.46 -0.69 -8.93
C PRO A 132 -2.68 -0.53 -8.04
N GLU A 133 -3.86 -0.71 -8.63
CA GLU A 133 -5.15 -0.40 -8.01
C GLU A 133 -6.02 -1.63 -7.84
N ILE A 134 -6.59 -1.81 -6.64
CA ILE A 134 -7.79 -2.62 -6.44
C ILE A 134 -8.98 -1.67 -6.44
N GLN A 135 -9.83 -1.84 -7.46
CA GLN A 135 -10.95 -0.94 -7.74
C GLN A 135 -12.01 -0.97 -6.64
N ILE A 136 -12.52 0.20 -6.30
CA ILE A 136 -13.70 0.42 -5.45
C ILE A 136 -14.71 1.21 -6.28
N LEU A 137 -15.88 0.61 -6.54
CA LEU A 137 -16.86 1.19 -7.45
C LEU A 137 -18.28 0.82 -7.05
N ASP A 138 -19.22 1.74 -7.24
CA ASP A 138 -20.66 1.43 -7.25
C ASP A 138 -20.95 0.34 -8.30
N PRO A 139 -21.54 -0.81 -7.92
CA PRO A 139 -21.79 -1.91 -8.86
C PRO A 139 -22.74 -1.55 -10.00
N GLU A 140 -23.49 -0.46 -9.90
CA GLU A 140 -24.36 0.04 -10.98
C GLU A 140 -23.63 0.97 -11.97
N MET A 141 -22.31 1.14 -11.83
CA MET A 141 -21.46 1.95 -12.72
C MET A 141 -20.42 1.15 -13.51
N PRO A 142 -20.70 -0.05 -14.01
CA PRO A 142 -19.66 -0.81 -14.70
C PRO A 142 -19.34 -0.18 -16.05
N ASP A 143 -18.05 0.00 -16.29
CA ASP A 143 -17.50 0.32 -17.60
C ASP A 143 -16.77 -0.90 -18.21
N GLY A 144 -17.16 -2.08 -17.75
CA GLY A 144 -16.63 -3.37 -18.15
C GLY A 144 -16.02 -4.18 -16.99
N PRO A 145 -15.70 -5.46 -17.23
CA PRO A 145 -15.28 -6.38 -16.17
C PRO A 145 -13.94 -5.99 -15.52
N LEU A 146 -13.05 -5.32 -16.24
CA LEU A 146 -11.74 -4.90 -15.75
C LEU A 146 -11.78 -3.62 -14.86
N THR A 147 -12.96 -2.99 -14.76
CA THR A 147 -13.19 -1.77 -13.98
C THR A 147 -14.17 -1.97 -12.83
N GLN A 148 -14.65 -3.22 -12.61
CA GLN A 148 -15.53 -3.57 -11.51
C GLN A 148 -14.84 -3.48 -10.15
N ALA A 149 -15.64 -3.26 -9.10
CA ALA A 149 -15.14 -3.36 -7.74
C ALA A 149 -14.44 -4.70 -7.49
N GLY A 150 -13.24 -4.66 -6.92
CA GLY A 150 -12.37 -5.81 -6.69
C GLY A 150 -11.48 -6.20 -7.86
N ALA A 151 -11.63 -5.60 -9.04
CA ALA A 151 -10.69 -5.82 -10.15
C ALA A 151 -9.28 -5.33 -9.78
N LEU A 152 -8.25 -6.03 -10.24
CA LEU A 152 -6.95 -5.40 -10.46
C LEU A 152 -7.13 -4.51 -11.70
N TYR A 153 -7.32 -3.22 -11.45
CA TYR A 153 -7.87 -2.26 -12.41
C TYR A 153 -7.17 -2.31 -13.77
N GLY A 154 -7.96 -2.51 -14.81
CA GLY A 154 -7.47 -2.56 -16.19
C GLY A 154 -6.68 -3.81 -16.56
N MET A 155 -6.49 -4.77 -15.66
CA MET A 155 -5.67 -5.97 -15.88
C MET A 155 -6.42 -7.29 -15.63
N ILE A 156 -7.04 -7.46 -14.46
CA ILE A 156 -7.73 -8.72 -14.10
C ILE A 156 -9.12 -8.40 -13.56
N ALA A 157 -10.14 -9.01 -14.17
CA ALA A 157 -11.51 -8.97 -13.68
C ALA A 157 -11.69 -9.86 -12.43
N PRO A 158 -12.57 -9.50 -11.49
CA PRO A 158 -12.94 -10.39 -10.41
C PRO A 158 -13.60 -11.65 -10.95
N SER A 159 -13.26 -12.81 -10.39
CA SER A 159 -13.84 -14.10 -10.77
C SER A 159 -15.30 -14.26 -10.32
N LYS A 160 -15.72 -13.47 -9.32
CA LYS A 160 -17.08 -13.41 -8.78
C LYS A 160 -17.47 -11.96 -8.51
N TRP A 161 -18.72 -11.65 -8.70
CA TRP A 161 -19.28 -10.32 -8.45
C TRP A 161 -20.07 -10.37 -7.15
N VAL A 162 -19.43 -9.97 -6.07
CA VAL A 162 -19.96 -10.06 -4.69
C VAL A 162 -20.15 -8.69 -4.04
N THR A 163 -20.00 -7.63 -4.83
CA THR A 163 -20.19 -6.24 -4.37
C THR A 163 -21.63 -6.02 -3.95
N LYS A 164 -21.82 -5.48 -2.74
CA LYS A 164 -23.12 -5.04 -2.24
C LYS A 164 -23.50 -3.71 -2.86
N PRO A 165 -24.81 -3.39 -2.92
CA PRO A 165 -25.29 -2.11 -3.44
C PRO A 165 -24.67 -0.89 -2.80
N ALA A 166 -24.70 0.24 -3.50
CA ALA A 166 -24.30 1.53 -2.94
C ALA A 166 -25.04 1.82 -1.64
N GLY A 167 -24.33 2.36 -0.65
CA GLY A 167 -24.83 2.61 0.70
C GLY A 167 -24.59 1.45 1.67
N GLU A 168 -24.19 0.28 1.23
CA GLU A 168 -23.84 -0.86 2.06
C GLU A 168 -22.32 -1.00 2.27
N TRP A 169 -21.92 -1.51 3.43
CA TRP A 169 -20.52 -1.79 3.75
C TRP A 169 -20.04 -3.07 3.08
N ASN A 170 -18.97 -2.96 2.33
CA ASN A 170 -18.19 -4.03 1.73
C ASN A 170 -16.87 -4.22 2.46
N THR A 171 -16.24 -5.38 2.32
CA THR A 171 -14.93 -5.68 2.91
C THR A 171 -13.93 -6.08 1.84
N TYR A 172 -12.70 -5.60 1.96
CA TYR A 172 -11.53 -6.17 1.29
C TYR A 172 -10.56 -6.72 2.33
N ASP A 173 -10.05 -7.94 2.07
CA ASP A 173 -8.85 -8.47 2.66
C ASP A 173 -7.84 -8.67 1.52
N ILE A 174 -6.79 -7.85 1.50
CA ILE A 174 -5.80 -7.83 0.43
C ILE A 174 -4.46 -8.30 0.98
N THR A 175 -3.81 -9.22 0.29
CA THR A 175 -2.45 -9.66 0.58
C THR A 175 -1.52 -9.21 -0.53
N ILE A 176 -0.43 -8.55 -0.18
CA ILE A 176 0.70 -8.20 -1.06
C ILE A 176 1.94 -8.82 -0.45
N ASP A 177 2.48 -9.86 -1.08
CA ASP A 177 3.65 -10.59 -0.61
C ASP A 177 4.66 -10.79 -1.75
N HIS A 178 5.64 -9.93 -1.79
CA HIS A 178 6.73 -9.98 -2.77
C HIS A 178 7.69 -11.15 -2.54
N ASN A 179 7.70 -11.77 -1.34
CA ASN A 179 8.53 -12.94 -1.06
C ASN A 179 7.99 -14.18 -1.79
N SER A 180 6.67 -14.34 -1.81
CA SER A 180 6.00 -15.39 -2.57
C SER A 180 5.57 -14.95 -3.98
N ASN A 181 5.84 -13.70 -4.37
CA ASN A 181 5.42 -13.07 -5.62
C ASN A 181 3.90 -13.17 -5.84
N LYS A 182 3.11 -12.90 -4.81
CA LYS A 182 1.67 -13.13 -4.83
C LYS A 182 0.87 -11.95 -4.29
N GLY A 183 -0.09 -11.47 -5.08
CA GLY A 183 -1.18 -10.62 -4.66
C GLY A 183 -2.49 -11.40 -4.60
N VAL A 184 -3.32 -11.17 -3.58
CA VAL A 184 -4.65 -11.80 -3.42
C VAL A 184 -5.65 -10.77 -2.97
N VAL A 185 -6.85 -10.80 -3.55
CA VAL A 185 -8.00 -9.98 -3.11
C VAL A 185 -9.14 -10.90 -2.70
N VAL A 186 -9.57 -10.75 -1.46
CA VAL A 186 -10.79 -11.35 -0.92
C VAL A 186 -11.80 -10.22 -0.74
N HIS A 187 -12.97 -10.34 -1.37
CA HIS A 187 -14.05 -9.37 -1.32
C HIS A 187 -15.30 -10.00 -0.70
N ASN A 188 -15.79 -9.42 0.38
CA ASN A 188 -16.93 -9.93 1.14
C ASN A 188 -16.80 -11.44 1.49
N GLY A 189 -15.57 -11.87 1.84
CA GLY A 189 -15.26 -13.24 2.21
C GLY A 189 -14.97 -14.20 1.06
N GLU A 190 -15.04 -13.77 -0.20
CA GLU A 190 -14.75 -14.57 -1.39
C GLU A 190 -13.43 -14.15 -2.03
N GLU A 191 -12.51 -15.09 -2.26
CA GLU A 191 -11.32 -14.82 -3.08
C GLU A 191 -11.75 -14.60 -4.52
N ILE A 192 -11.45 -13.40 -5.04
CA ILE A 192 -11.95 -12.98 -6.36
C ILE A 192 -10.85 -12.73 -7.38
N VAL A 193 -9.64 -12.36 -6.94
CA VAL A 193 -8.48 -12.10 -7.80
C VAL A 193 -7.22 -12.60 -7.11
N ASN A 194 -6.33 -13.25 -7.87
CA ASN A 194 -4.95 -13.45 -7.48
C ASN A 194 -4.03 -13.17 -8.68
N PHE A 195 -2.81 -12.69 -8.40
CA PHE A 195 -1.91 -12.20 -9.42
C PHE A 195 -0.45 -12.24 -8.96
N PRO A 196 0.52 -12.36 -9.89
CA PRO A 196 1.93 -12.13 -9.58
C PRO A 196 2.16 -10.62 -9.37
N LEU A 197 3.18 -10.27 -8.59
CA LEU A 197 3.54 -8.87 -8.30
C LEU A 197 4.75 -8.39 -9.13
N SER A 198 5.39 -9.29 -9.88
CA SER A 198 6.57 -9.00 -10.69
C SER A 198 6.88 -10.14 -11.65
N GLY A 199 7.82 -9.90 -12.57
CA GLY A 199 8.31 -10.88 -13.54
C GLY A 199 7.49 -10.90 -14.82
N GLU A 200 7.79 -11.88 -15.69
CA GLU A 200 7.24 -11.96 -17.06
C GLU A 200 5.70 -11.98 -17.10
N GLU A 201 5.06 -12.65 -16.15
CA GLU A 201 3.59 -12.70 -16.07
C GLU A 201 2.99 -11.32 -15.72
N TRP A 202 3.62 -10.59 -14.78
CA TRP A 202 3.22 -9.22 -14.47
C TRP A 202 3.41 -8.31 -15.69
N ASP A 203 4.58 -8.36 -16.32
CA ASP A 203 4.90 -7.54 -17.48
C ASP A 203 3.92 -7.80 -18.64
N ALA A 204 3.54 -9.08 -18.85
CA ALA A 204 2.56 -9.47 -19.86
C ALA A 204 1.15 -8.91 -19.56
N MET A 205 0.76 -8.77 -18.29
CA MET A 205 -0.51 -8.14 -17.92
C MET A 205 -0.48 -6.63 -18.12
N VAL A 206 0.64 -5.97 -17.82
CA VAL A 206 0.78 -4.52 -17.98
C VAL A 206 0.89 -4.11 -19.45
N ALA A 207 1.56 -4.91 -20.27
CA ALA A 207 1.89 -4.58 -21.68
C ALA A 207 0.71 -4.09 -22.52
N PRO A 208 -0.51 -4.68 -22.47
CA PRO A 208 -1.64 -4.23 -23.27
C PRO A 208 -2.40 -3.03 -22.67
N THR A 209 -2.02 -2.56 -21.49
CA THR A 209 -2.75 -1.53 -20.75
C THR A 209 -2.24 -0.12 -21.04
N LYS A 210 -3.03 0.88 -20.63
CA LYS A 210 -2.62 2.29 -20.64
C LYS A 210 -1.38 2.57 -19.76
N PHE A 211 -1.12 1.72 -18.78
CA PHE A 211 0.01 1.87 -17.84
C PHE A 211 1.38 1.63 -18.48
N ASN A 212 1.42 0.95 -19.63
CA ASN A 212 2.63 0.75 -20.42
C ASN A 212 2.90 1.87 -21.43
N ASN A 213 2.11 2.95 -21.40
CA ASN A 213 2.24 4.04 -22.36
C ASN A 213 3.27 5.09 -21.90
N CYS A 214 4.54 4.73 -21.97
CA CYS A 214 5.66 5.52 -21.47
C CYS A 214 5.87 6.88 -22.17
N ASP A 215 5.33 7.05 -23.35
CA ASP A 215 5.45 8.28 -24.13
C ASP A 215 4.38 9.32 -23.80
N GLN A 216 3.40 8.95 -22.98
CA GLN A 216 2.25 9.78 -22.65
C GLN A 216 2.12 10.03 -21.14
N LYS A 217 1.74 11.27 -20.79
CA LYS A 217 1.34 11.59 -19.41
C LYS A 217 0.07 10.83 -19.03
N PRO A 218 -0.06 10.45 -17.74
CA PRO A 218 0.92 10.62 -16.66
C PRO A 218 1.98 9.50 -16.58
N TRP A 219 1.92 8.44 -17.43
CA TRP A 219 2.77 7.23 -17.33
C TRP A 219 4.14 7.32 -18.03
N HIS A 220 4.56 8.50 -18.45
CA HIS A 220 5.79 8.73 -19.22
C HIS A 220 7.10 8.19 -18.60
N ASN A 221 7.08 7.79 -17.32
CA ASN A 221 8.24 7.17 -16.67
C ASN A 221 8.25 5.63 -16.71
N CYS A 222 7.16 4.99 -17.12
CA CYS A 222 6.99 3.53 -17.09
C CYS A 222 7.31 2.90 -15.72
N ASP A 223 6.93 3.56 -14.65
CA ASP A 223 7.25 3.11 -13.28
C ASP A 223 6.06 2.39 -12.61
N PHE A 224 4.99 2.16 -13.34
CA PHE A 224 3.79 1.47 -12.84
C PHE A 224 4.11 0.06 -12.35
N GLY A 225 3.76 -0.22 -11.09
CA GLY A 225 3.92 -1.53 -10.46
C GLY A 225 5.37 -1.97 -10.20
N LYS A 226 6.37 -1.08 -10.37
CA LYS A 226 7.79 -1.43 -10.21
C LYS A 226 8.32 -1.35 -8.79
N PHE A 227 7.60 -0.69 -7.90
CA PHE A 227 8.08 -0.45 -6.54
C PHE A 227 7.51 -1.49 -5.57
N LYS A 228 8.39 -2.35 -5.03
CA LYS A 228 8.03 -3.33 -4.00
C LYS A 228 7.68 -2.67 -2.67
N THR A 229 8.41 -1.61 -2.34
CA THR A 229 8.22 -0.82 -1.11
C THR A 229 7.67 0.55 -1.49
N GLY A 230 6.62 0.98 -0.85
CA GLY A 230 6.01 2.29 -1.07
C GLY A 230 4.81 2.50 -0.15
N LYS A 231 4.18 3.65 -0.31
CA LYS A 231 2.98 3.99 0.45
C LYS A 231 1.79 3.17 -0.03
N ILE A 232 0.83 2.97 0.86
CA ILE A 232 -0.54 2.63 0.47
C ILE A 232 -1.32 3.92 0.25
N SER A 233 -2.33 3.87 -0.62
CA SER A 233 -3.15 5.05 -0.90
C SER A 233 -4.63 4.67 -1.04
N ILE A 234 -5.48 5.65 -0.72
CA ILE A 234 -6.94 5.61 -0.92
C ILE A 234 -7.31 6.78 -1.81
N GLN A 235 -7.98 6.48 -2.92
CA GLN A 235 -8.27 7.46 -3.97
C GLN A 235 -9.38 8.42 -3.57
N ASP A 236 -9.18 9.71 -3.85
CA ASP A 236 -10.23 10.72 -4.01
C ASP A 236 -10.88 10.60 -5.40
N HIS A 237 -12.18 10.53 -5.47
CA HIS A 237 -12.91 10.52 -6.74
C HIS A 237 -14.29 11.16 -6.53
N PRO A 238 -14.97 11.65 -7.58
CA PRO A 238 -16.30 12.20 -7.44
C PRO A 238 -17.28 11.30 -6.70
N GLY A 239 -18.03 11.90 -5.78
CA GLY A 239 -19.02 11.24 -4.93
C GLY A 239 -18.68 11.26 -3.45
N VAL A 240 -19.33 10.37 -2.69
CA VAL A 240 -19.08 10.18 -1.26
C VAL A 240 -18.59 8.75 -1.04
N ILE A 241 -17.41 8.64 -0.47
CA ILE A 241 -16.76 7.36 -0.20
C ILE A 241 -16.39 7.31 1.28
N SER A 242 -16.74 6.23 1.97
CA SER A 242 -16.44 6.04 3.38
C SER A 242 -15.63 4.77 3.61
N PHE A 243 -14.70 4.85 4.54
CA PHE A 243 -13.85 3.73 4.99
C PHE A 243 -13.90 3.62 6.51
N ARG A 244 -13.77 2.40 7.02
CA ARG A 244 -13.56 2.11 8.44
C ARG A 244 -12.81 0.80 8.63
N ASN A 245 -12.41 0.51 9.86
CA ASN A 245 -11.72 -0.75 10.20
C ASN A 245 -10.50 -1.02 9.32
N ILE A 246 -9.78 0.02 8.88
CA ILE A 246 -8.54 -0.15 8.13
C ILE A 246 -7.47 -0.61 9.10
N ARG A 247 -6.97 -1.83 8.89
CA ARG A 247 -5.92 -2.43 9.70
C ARG A 247 -4.95 -3.21 8.83
N ILE A 248 -3.67 -3.17 9.18
CA ILE A 248 -2.59 -3.79 8.43
C ILE A 248 -1.79 -4.76 9.31
N LEU A 249 -1.31 -5.83 8.70
CA LEU A 249 -0.37 -6.78 9.26
C LEU A 249 0.83 -6.88 8.33
N GLU A 250 2.01 -6.51 8.78
CA GLU A 250 3.26 -6.70 8.03
C GLU A 250 3.69 -8.17 8.07
N LEU A 251 4.19 -8.68 6.92
CA LEU A 251 4.57 -10.09 6.72
C LEU A 251 6.09 -10.29 6.74
#